data_e3deaff1f5d31cfb96fd73a843ad134e
#
_entry.id   e3deaff1f5d31cfb96fd73a843ad134e
#
_cell.length_a   1.000
_cell.length_b   1.000
_cell.length_c   1.000
_cell.angle_alpha   90.00
_cell.angle_beta   90.00
_cell.angle_gamma   90.00
#
_symmetry.space_group_name_H-M   'P 1'
#
loop_
_entity.id
_entity.type
_entity.pdbx_description
1 polymer ?
#
loop_
_entity_poly.entity_id
_entity_poly.type
_entity_poly.pdbx_seq_one_letter_code
_entity_poly.pdbx_strand_id
1 'polypeptide(L)'
;MKLESSDSMSLKENIESFIPYNIQEENDKKLILKYIDMFPDILTRDNKLCHFTASNWIVNKERTKVLMAYHNIYNSWAWTGGHADGDEDLLRVSIKEASEETGINNLKLLSDGIFSIEILPVSAHIKRGHFVSSHLHLNCTYLFEANEEDEIRIKEDENSGVSWIDIDKTIEVSQEEQMKVIYQKLTDKLRIIDNKGSEQ
;
A
#
# COMPACT_ATOMS: atom_id res chain seq x y z
N MET A 1 -2.04 -36.62 -10.27
CA MET A 1 -2.44 -36.15 -8.94
C MET A 1 -2.57 -34.63 -9.10
N LYS A 2 -3.79 -34.10 -9.22
CA LYS A 2 -4.05 -32.65 -9.27
C LYS A 2 -3.76 -32.13 -7.88
N LEU A 3 -2.83 -31.19 -7.76
CA LEU A 3 -2.66 -30.38 -6.54
C LEU A 3 -3.97 -29.57 -6.42
N GLU A 4 -4.74 -29.86 -5.39
CA GLU A 4 -5.87 -29.03 -4.98
C GLU A 4 -5.32 -27.65 -4.66
N SER A 5 -5.90 -26.63 -5.33
CA SER A 5 -5.63 -25.24 -5.02
C SER A 5 -6.01 -25.04 -3.54
N SER A 6 -5.04 -24.67 -2.70
CA SER A 6 -5.35 -24.11 -1.38
C SER A 6 -6.36 -22.97 -1.60
N ASP A 7 -7.51 -23.06 -0.94
CA ASP A 7 -8.52 -21.99 -0.95
C ASP A 7 -7.86 -20.69 -0.50
N SER A 8 -7.43 -19.86 -1.46
CA SER A 8 -7.02 -18.49 -1.14
C SER A 8 -8.28 -17.73 -0.74
N MET A 9 -8.24 -17.05 0.40
CA MET A 9 -9.33 -16.19 0.84
C MET A 9 -9.67 -15.19 -0.25
N SER A 10 -10.96 -14.99 -0.53
CA SER A 10 -11.42 -13.93 -1.43
C SER A 10 -11.02 -12.55 -0.90
N LEU A 11 -11.02 -11.53 -1.77
CA LEU A 11 -10.77 -10.15 -1.37
C LEU A 11 -11.68 -9.73 -0.19
N LYS A 12 -12.97 -10.08 -0.27
CA LYS A 12 -13.95 -9.74 0.79
C LYS A 12 -13.60 -10.41 2.12
N GLU A 13 -13.25 -11.69 2.11
CA GLU A 13 -12.84 -12.42 3.32
C GLU A 13 -11.54 -11.84 3.91
N ASN A 14 -10.58 -11.44 3.09
CA ASN A 14 -9.37 -10.75 3.54
C ASN A 14 -9.69 -9.44 4.26
N ILE A 15 -10.61 -8.62 3.71
CA ILE A 15 -11.06 -7.37 4.37
C ILE A 15 -11.86 -7.70 5.64
N GLU A 16 -12.72 -8.70 5.62
CA GLU A 16 -13.50 -9.12 6.81
C GLU A 16 -12.60 -9.60 7.95
N SER A 17 -11.52 -10.30 7.66
CA SER A 17 -10.56 -10.79 8.66
C SER A 17 -9.65 -9.70 9.22
N PHE A 18 -9.46 -8.58 8.50
CA PHE A 18 -8.60 -7.47 8.94
C PHE A 18 -9.07 -6.91 10.29
N ILE A 19 -8.14 -6.75 11.23
CA ILE A 19 -8.41 -6.17 12.57
C ILE A 19 -8.00 -4.70 12.55
N PRO A 20 -8.96 -3.75 12.63
CA PRO A 20 -8.66 -2.32 12.64
C PRO A 20 -7.82 -1.90 13.85
N TYR A 21 -6.85 -1.04 13.61
CA TYR A 21 -5.99 -0.46 14.63
C TYR A 21 -6.66 0.73 15.35
N ASN A 22 -7.45 1.50 14.61
CA ASN A 22 -8.05 2.73 15.10
C ASN A 22 -9.43 2.98 14.47
N ILE A 23 -10.09 4.06 14.86
CA ILE A 23 -11.43 4.43 14.39
C ILE A 23 -11.46 4.74 12.89
N GLN A 24 -10.38 5.25 12.28
CA GLN A 24 -10.30 5.47 10.83
C GLN A 24 -10.37 4.13 10.11
N GLU A 25 -9.52 3.16 10.47
CA GLU A 25 -9.53 1.83 9.83
C GLU A 25 -10.85 1.09 10.06
N GLU A 26 -11.48 1.26 11.24
CA GLU A 26 -12.80 0.68 11.52
C GLU A 26 -13.88 1.21 10.56
N ASN A 27 -13.90 2.52 10.34
CA ASN A 27 -14.86 3.16 9.46
C ASN A 27 -14.59 2.85 7.99
N ASP A 28 -13.32 2.89 7.58
CA ASP A 28 -12.92 2.58 6.21
C ASP A 28 -13.22 1.12 5.86
N LYS A 29 -12.94 0.18 6.78
CA LYS A 29 -13.31 -1.23 6.62
C LYS A 29 -14.82 -1.40 6.34
N LYS A 30 -15.67 -0.75 7.14
CA LYS A 30 -17.14 -0.81 6.96
C LYS A 30 -17.57 -0.29 5.59
N LEU A 31 -16.97 0.82 5.13
CA LEU A 31 -17.28 1.41 3.84
C LEU A 31 -16.75 0.56 2.68
N ILE A 32 -15.52 0.03 2.78
CA ILE A 32 -14.92 -0.85 1.79
C ILE A 32 -15.80 -2.09 1.58
N LEU A 33 -16.20 -2.77 2.65
CA LEU A 33 -17.10 -3.94 2.57
C LEU A 33 -18.43 -3.60 1.88
N LYS A 34 -19.00 -2.45 2.20
CA LYS A 34 -20.21 -1.98 1.54
C LYS A 34 -19.98 -1.71 0.05
N TYR A 35 -18.85 -1.13 -0.34
CA TYR A 35 -18.53 -0.83 -1.73
C TYR A 35 -18.25 -2.10 -2.54
N ILE A 36 -17.63 -3.13 -1.94
CA ILE A 36 -17.47 -4.46 -2.56
C ILE A 36 -18.85 -5.03 -2.96
N ASP A 37 -19.84 -4.91 -2.08
CA ASP A 37 -21.20 -5.42 -2.36
C ASP A 37 -21.97 -4.56 -3.38
N MET A 38 -21.62 -3.28 -3.53
CA MET A 38 -22.30 -2.34 -4.43
C MET A 38 -21.74 -2.31 -5.85
N PHE A 39 -20.45 -2.53 -6.03
CA PHE A 39 -19.74 -2.29 -7.29
C PHE A 39 -19.04 -3.57 -7.79
N PRO A 40 -19.58 -4.26 -8.80
CA PRO A 40 -18.96 -5.47 -9.35
C PRO A 40 -17.64 -5.19 -10.09
N ASP A 41 -17.39 -3.93 -10.49
CA ASP A 41 -16.22 -3.46 -11.21
C ASP A 41 -15.16 -2.77 -10.31
N ILE A 42 -15.28 -2.94 -8.98
CA ILE A 42 -14.49 -2.23 -7.96
C ILE A 42 -12.97 -2.50 -8.03
N LEU A 43 -12.58 -3.59 -8.69
CA LEU A 43 -11.16 -3.93 -8.91
C LEU A 43 -10.56 -3.20 -10.11
N THR A 44 -11.35 -2.53 -10.92
CA THR A 44 -10.87 -1.90 -12.15
C THR A 44 -11.03 -0.39 -12.12
N ARG A 45 -10.16 0.32 -12.87
CA ARG A 45 -10.25 1.77 -13.08
C ARG A 45 -11.42 2.18 -13.97
N ASP A 46 -12.24 1.23 -14.45
CA ASP A 46 -13.50 1.51 -15.13
C ASP A 46 -14.53 2.04 -14.12
N ASN A 47 -14.49 1.62 -12.88
CA ASN A 47 -15.19 2.27 -11.79
C ASN A 47 -14.57 3.65 -11.52
N LYS A 48 -15.28 4.70 -11.94
CA LYS A 48 -14.79 6.09 -11.82
C LYS A 48 -15.06 6.73 -10.47
N LEU A 49 -15.76 6.04 -9.56
CA LEU A 49 -16.02 6.53 -8.20
C LEU A 49 -14.97 6.03 -7.21
N CYS A 50 -14.70 4.73 -7.24
CA CYS A 50 -13.73 4.12 -6.36
C CYS A 50 -13.22 2.79 -6.94
N HIS A 51 -11.97 2.48 -6.68
CA HIS A 51 -11.39 1.19 -7.07
C HIS A 51 -10.22 0.83 -6.16
N PHE A 52 -9.89 -0.47 -6.12
CA PHE A 52 -8.83 -0.98 -5.26
C PHE A 52 -7.43 -0.63 -5.73
N THR A 53 -6.59 -0.34 -4.74
CA THR A 53 -5.14 -0.19 -4.86
C THR A 53 -4.45 -1.02 -3.78
N ALA A 54 -3.20 -1.37 -4.01
CA ALA A 54 -2.35 -2.03 -3.02
C ALA A 54 -1.04 -1.26 -2.87
N SER A 55 -0.63 -1.03 -1.63
CA SER A 55 0.58 -0.28 -1.29
C SER A 55 1.52 -1.08 -0.40
N ASN A 56 2.75 -0.62 -0.32
CA ASN A 56 3.83 -1.26 0.41
C ASN A 56 4.37 -0.34 1.49
N TRP A 57 4.53 -0.87 2.72
CA TRP A 57 5.39 -0.29 3.73
C TRP A 57 6.59 -1.21 3.90
N ILE A 58 7.70 -0.89 3.20
CA ILE A 58 8.89 -1.72 3.12
C ILE A 58 9.91 -1.17 4.09
N VAL A 59 10.27 -1.94 5.11
CA VAL A 59 11.23 -1.55 6.14
C VAL A 59 12.53 -2.33 6.01
N ASN A 60 13.64 -1.75 6.48
CA ASN A 60 14.89 -2.48 6.64
C ASN A 60 14.80 -3.47 7.81
N LYS A 61 15.80 -4.34 7.92
CA LYS A 61 15.85 -5.37 8.96
C LYS A 61 15.81 -4.78 10.38
N GLU A 62 16.46 -3.65 10.60
CA GLU A 62 16.54 -2.94 11.88
C GLU A 62 15.27 -2.12 12.17
N ARG A 63 14.34 -2.02 11.20
CA ARG A 63 13.09 -1.23 11.28
C ARG A 63 13.29 0.24 11.60
N THR A 64 14.43 0.77 11.18
CA THR A 64 14.81 2.18 11.35
C THR A 64 14.58 3.01 10.10
N LYS A 65 14.40 2.35 8.94
CA LYS A 65 14.20 3.02 7.65
C LYS A 65 13.06 2.40 6.86
N VAL A 66 12.48 3.20 5.98
CA VAL A 66 11.43 2.83 5.03
C VAL A 66 11.92 3.13 3.62
N LEU A 67 11.71 2.19 2.70
CA LEU A 67 11.97 2.41 1.28
C LEU A 67 10.84 3.25 0.69
N MET A 68 11.17 4.41 0.13
CA MET A 68 10.23 5.33 -0.49
C MET A 68 10.67 5.73 -1.89
N ALA A 69 9.70 6.08 -2.73
CA ALA A 69 9.92 6.61 -4.08
C ALA A 69 9.55 8.10 -4.14
N TYR A 70 10.32 8.90 -4.88
CA TYR A 70 9.99 10.30 -5.14
C TYR A 70 9.06 10.40 -6.36
N HIS A 71 7.77 10.55 -6.10
CA HIS A 71 6.73 10.47 -7.10
C HIS A 71 6.65 11.77 -7.93
N ASN A 72 6.79 11.67 -9.26
CA ASN A 72 6.88 12.83 -10.16
C ASN A 72 5.60 13.70 -10.19
N ILE A 73 4.40 13.10 -10.08
CA ILE A 73 3.13 13.85 -10.13
C ILE A 73 2.90 14.61 -8.82
N TYR A 74 3.17 13.98 -7.68
CA TYR A 74 2.92 14.59 -6.36
C TYR A 74 4.09 15.43 -5.86
N ASN A 75 5.26 15.32 -6.53
CA ASN A 75 6.49 16.01 -6.14
C ASN A 75 6.82 15.77 -4.66
N SER A 76 6.71 14.52 -4.23
CA SER A 76 6.75 14.08 -2.84
C SER A 76 7.37 12.70 -2.71
N TRP A 77 8.08 12.45 -1.60
CA TRP A 77 8.41 11.10 -1.19
C TRP A 77 7.14 10.39 -0.74
N ALA A 78 6.91 9.22 -1.30
CA ALA A 78 5.72 8.40 -1.07
C ALA A 78 6.09 6.91 -0.93
N TRP A 79 5.22 6.15 -0.30
CA TRP A 79 5.25 4.69 -0.38
C TRP A 79 5.07 4.24 -1.84
N THR A 80 5.38 2.98 -2.13
CA THR A 80 5.12 2.38 -3.44
C THR A 80 3.78 1.67 -3.47
N GLY A 81 3.17 1.57 -4.64
CA GLY A 81 1.90 0.87 -4.80
C GLY A 81 1.18 1.22 -6.10
N GLY A 82 0.18 0.42 -6.44
CA GLY A 82 -0.55 0.57 -7.69
C GLY A 82 -1.98 0.04 -7.64
N HIS A 83 -2.61 0.07 -8.82
CA HIS A 83 -4.00 -0.33 -8.98
C HIS A 83 -4.13 -1.86 -9.06
N ALA A 84 -5.24 -2.38 -8.55
CA ALA A 84 -5.58 -3.80 -8.67
C ALA A 84 -5.73 -4.24 -10.14
N ASP A 85 -6.29 -3.39 -10.99
CA ASP A 85 -6.49 -3.62 -12.43
C ASP A 85 -7.12 -4.99 -12.76
N GLY A 86 -8.08 -5.40 -11.92
CA GLY A 86 -8.82 -6.66 -12.04
C GLY A 86 -8.23 -7.84 -11.25
N ASP A 87 -7.10 -7.66 -10.58
CA ASP A 87 -6.48 -8.68 -9.75
C ASP A 87 -7.05 -8.65 -8.31
N GLU A 88 -7.64 -9.77 -7.85
CA GLU A 88 -8.17 -9.88 -6.49
C GLU A 88 -7.08 -10.13 -5.43
N ASP A 89 -5.91 -10.62 -5.86
CA ASP A 89 -4.76 -10.85 -4.97
C ASP A 89 -3.96 -9.56 -4.77
N LEU A 90 -4.42 -8.71 -3.86
CA LEU A 90 -3.79 -7.42 -3.58
C LEU A 90 -2.38 -7.55 -2.99
N LEU A 91 -2.06 -8.68 -2.33
CA LEU A 91 -0.69 -8.96 -1.90
C LEU A 91 0.24 -9.14 -3.10
N ARG A 92 -0.19 -9.90 -4.11
CA ARG A 92 0.55 -10.06 -5.36
C ARG A 92 0.71 -8.72 -6.09
N VAL A 93 -0.35 -7.92 -6.15
CA VAL A 93 -0.30 -6.55 -6.73
C VAL A 93 0.76 -5.73 -6.01
N SER A 94 0.75 -5.71 -4.68
CA SER A 94 1.71 -4.92 -3.89
C SER A 94 3.16 -5.35 -4.14
N ILE A 95 3.44 -6.66 -4.17
CA ILE A 95 4.79 -7.18 -4.45
C ILE A 95 5.26 -6.77 -5.86
N LYS A 96 4.37 -6.89 -6.85
CA LYS A 96 4.64 -6.48 -8.23
C LYS A 96 5.00 -5.00 -8.32
N GLU A 97 4.19 -4.13 -7.72
CA GLU A 97 4.43 -2.68 -7.74
C GLU A 97 5.73 -2.30 -7.01
N ALA A 98 6.03 -2.92 -5.87
CA ALA A 98 7.32 -2.73 -5.19
C ALA A 98 8.50 -3.04 -6.10
N SER A 99 8.46 -4.19 -6.80
CA SER A 99 9.51 -4.59 -7.75
C SER A 99 9.61 -3.64 -8.96
N GLU A 100 8.47 -3.21 -9.51
CA GLU A 100 8.45 -2.32 -10.67
C GLU A 100 8.97 -0.93 -10.35
N GLU A 101 8.57 -0.35 -9.21
CA GLU A 101 8.90 1.02 -8.84
C GLU A 101 10.26 1.18 -8.17
N THR A 102 10.77 0.13 -7.51
CA THR A 102 12.03 0.23 -6.73
C THR A 102 13.13 -0.73 -7.16
N GLY A 103 12.81 -1.77 -7.93
CA GLY A 103 13.75 -2.84 -8.28
C GLY A 103 13.90 -3.93 -7.23
N ILE A 104 13.38 -3.75 -6.02
CA ILE A 104 13.46 -4.75 -4.94
C ILE A 104 12.63 -5.98 -5.30
N ASN A 105 13.22 -7.18 -5.19
CA ASN A 105 12.57 -8.45 -5.48
C ASN A 105 12.52 -9.41 -4.29
N ASN A 106 13.38 -9.20 -3.28
CA ASN A 106 13.48 -10.05 -2.11
C ASN A 106 12.69 -9.45 -0.95
N LEU A 107 11.38 -9.55 -1.01
CA LEU A 107 10.47 -9.04 0.02
C LEU A 107 10.06 -10.16 0.97
N LYS A 108 10.23 -9.95 2.27
CA LYS A 108 9.71 -10.82 3.32
C LYS A 108 8.47 -10.18 3.94
N LEU A 109 7.32 -10.82 3.79
CA LEU A 109 6.08 -10.36 4.44
C LEU A 109 6.21 -10.46 5.96
N LEU A 110 5.90 -9.37 6.68
CA LEU A 110 5.99 -9.28 8.13
C LEU A 110 4.62 -9.30 8.84
N SER A 111 3.53 -9.13 8.10
CA SER A 111 2.15 -9.16 8.63
C SER A 111 1.40 -10.40 8.15
N ASP A 112 0.46 -10.88 8.96
CA ASP A 112 -0.46 -11.97 8.59
C ASP A 112 -1.57 -11.43 7.66
N GLY A 113 -1.19 -10.96 6.45
CA GLY A 113 -2.11 -10.35 5.49
C GLY A 113 -2.04 -8.81 5.47
N ILE A 114 -3.19 -8.17 5.34
CA ILE A 114 -3.30 -6.70 5.23
C ILE A 114 -2.79 -6.04 6.52
N PHE A 115 -1.81 -5.16 6.36
CA PHE A 115 -1.24 -4.39 7.48
C PHE A 115 -2.07 -3.15 7.81
N SER A 116 -2.60 -2.46 6.80
CA SER A 116 -3.39 -1.24 7.00
C SER A 116 -4.40 -1.06 5.86
N ILE A 117 -5.50 -0.38 6.13
CA ILE A 117 -6.48 0.00 5.11
C ILE A 117 -6.80 1.49 5.19
N GLU A 118 -6.99 2.11 4.03
CA GLU A 118 -7.32 3.52 3.86
C GLU A 118 -8.27 3.74 2.70
N ILE A 119 -9.20 4.69 2.84
CA ILE A 119 -9.91 5.28 1.71
C ILE A 119 -9.23 6.62 1.38
N LEU A 120 -8.50 6.66 0.27
CA LEU A 120 -7.67 7.80 -0.14
C LEU A 120 -8.38 8.63 -1.20
N PRO A 121 -8.59 9.94 -0.99
CA PRO A 121 -9.14 10.79 -2.02
C PRO A 121 -8.08 11.10 -3.09
N VAL A 122 -8.45 10.94 -4.36
CA VAL A 122 -7.65 11.33 -5.51
C VAL A 122 -8.28 12.56 -6.14
N SER A 123 -7.54 13.67 -6.18
CA SER A 123 -7.99 14.89 -6.83
C SER A 123 -8.03 14.74 -8.35
N ALA A 124 -8.94 15.45 -9.01
CA ALA A 124 -9.01 15.48 -10.46
C ALA A 124 -7.68 15.98 -11.06
N HIS A 125 -7.20 15.31 -12.10
CA HIS A 125 -5.92 15.63 -12.74
C HIS A 125 -5.92 15.28 -14.23
N ILE A 126 -4.87 15.70 -14.93
CA ILE A 126 -4.62 15.29 -16.31
C ILE A 126 -3.54 14.19 -16.29
N LYS A 127 -3.86 13.02 -16.84
CA LYS A 127 -2.92 11.90 -17.02
C LYS A 127 -2.80 11.56 -18.50
N ARG A 128 -1.61 11.68 -19.07
CA ARG A 128 -1.33 11.38 -20.50
C ARG A 128 -2.32 12.10 -21.46
N GLY A 129 -2.66 13.37 -21.14
CA GLY A 129 -3.56 14.19 -21.95
C GLY A 129 -5.06 13.94 -21.74
N HIS A 130 -5.46 13.03 -20.86
CA HIS A 130 -6.85 12.73 -20.54
C HIS A 130 -7.23 13.28 -19.16
N PHE A 131 -8.43 13.85 -19.04
CA PHE A 131 -8.96 14.29 -17.77
C PHE A 131 -9.43 13.09 -16.94
N VAL A 132 -8.92 12.98 -15.73
CA VAL A 132 -9.32 11.99 -14.73
C VAL A 132 -10.10 12.72 -13.64
N SER A 133 -11.35 12.32 -13.41
CA SER A 133 -12.20 12.88 -12.36
C SER A 133 -11.70 12.50 -10.98
N SER A 134 -12.07 13.30 -9.97
CA SER A 134 -11.84 12.93 -8.57
C SER A 134 -12.53 11.60 -8.24
N HIS A 135 -11.84 10.75 -7.53
CA HIS A 135 -12.30 9.41 -7.15
C HIS A 135 -11.64 8.96 -5.86
N LEU A 136 -11.97 7.77 -5.39
CA LEU A 136 -11.40 7.18 -4.19
C LEU A 136 -10.55 5.94 -4.54
N HIS A 137 -9.39 5.84 -3.93
CA HIS A 137 -8.64 4.59 -3.86
C HIS A 137 -9.03 3.86 -2.56
N LEU A 138 -9.45 2.60 -2.69
CA LEU A 138 -9.66 1.68 -1.58
C LEU A 138 -8.35 0.93 -1.40
N ASN A 139 -7.51 1.43 -0.53
CA ASN A 139 -6.13 0.99 -0.42
C ASN A 139 -5.94 -0.08 0.65
N CYS A 140 -5.21 -1.14 0.29
CA CYS A 140 -4.69 -2.15 1.22
C CYS A 140 -3.17 -2.05 1.25
N THR A 141 -2.61 -1.79 2.43
CA THR A 141 -1.16 -1.71 2.64
C THR A 141 -0.63 -3.00 3.22
N TYR A 142 0.50 -3.48 2.69
CA TYR A 142 1.23 -4.66 3.19
C TYR A 142 2.57 -4.24 3.77
N LEU A 143 2.98 -4.91 4.86
CA LEU A 143 4.24 -4.66 5.55
C LEU A 143 5.29 -5.67 5.13
N PHE A 144 6.42 -5.19 4.61
CA PHE A 144 7.53 -6.02 4.17
C PHE A 144 8.85 -5.62 4.82
N GLU A 145 9.75 -6.59 4.93
CA GLU A 145 11.18 -6.40 5.20
C GLU A 145 11.97 -6.62 3.92
N ALA A 146 12.94 -5.76 3.65
CA ALA A 146 13.92 -5.93 2.59
C ALA A 146 15.33 -5.57 3.06
N ASN A 147 16.35 -6.04 2.34
CA ASN A 147 17.73 -5.74 2.64
C ASN A 147 18.13 -4.39 2.04
N GLU A 148 18.71 -3.49 2.84
CA GLU A 148 19.22 -2.17 2.37
C GLU A 148 20.35 -2.29 1.33
N GLU A 149 21.06 -3.42 1.31
CA GLU A 149 22.16 -3.70 0.37
C GLU A 149 21.64 -4.14 -1.02
N ASP A 150 20.36 -4.47 -1.14
CA ASP A 150 19.79 -4.86 -2.42
C ASP A 150 19.79 -3.65 -3.39
N GLU A 151 20.07 -3.93 -4.67
CA GLU A 151 20.08 -2.89 -5.70
C GLU A 151 18.69 -2.28 -5.89
N ILE A 152 18.61 -0.97 -5.72
CA ILE A 152 17.39 -0.18 -5.97
C ILE A 152 17.52 0.57 -7.29
N ARG A 153 16.38 0.79 -7.98
CA ARG A 153 16.31 1.52 -9.24
C ARG A 153 15.05 2.37 -9.31
N ILE A 154 15.10 3.44 -10.07
CA ILE A 154 13.93 4.27 -10.39
C ILE A 154 13.10 3.65 -11.53
N LYS A 155 11.81 3.99 -11.57
CA LYS A 155 10.90 3.78 -12.71
C LYS A 155 10.64 5.15 -13.32
N GLU A 156 11.41 5.51 -14.35
CA GLU A 156 11.54 6.89 -14.88
C GLU A 156 10.23 7.57 -15.24
N ASP A 157 9.20 6.81 -15.65
CA ASP A 157 7.88 7.34 -16.00
C ASP A 157 6.97 7.60 -14.78
N GLU A 158 7.35 7.15 -13.58
CA GLU A 158 6.56 7.30 -12.35
C GLU A 158 7.31 8.03 -11.25
N ASN A 159 8.60 7.74 -11.05
CA ASN A 159 9.41 8.33 -10.00
C ASN A 159 10.79 8.80 -10.49
N SER A 160 11.38 9.74 -9.78
CA SER A 160 12.72 10.30 -10.06
C SER A 160 13.72 10.02 -8.93
N GLY A 161 13.34 9.29 -7.92
CA GLY A 161 14.20 8.87 -6.82
C GLY A 161 13.63 7.68 -6.10
N VAL A 162 14.49 6.79 -5.62
CA VAL A 162 14.18 5.70 -4.69
C VAL A 162 15.22 5.73 -3.60
N SER A 163 14.82 5.72 -2.34
CA SER A 163 15.75 5.82 -1.23
C SER A 163 15.20 5.21 0.06
N TRP A 164 16.11 4.72 0.88
CA TRP A 164 15.84 4.38 2.26
C TRP A 164 15.80 5.67 3.11
N ILE A 165 14.64 5.99 3.65
CA ILE A 165 14.39 7.19 4.47
C ILE A 165 14.28 6.76 5.93
N ASP A 166 14.94 7.48 6.84
CA ASP A 166 14.77 7.26 8.28
C ASP A 166 13.29 7.31 8.64
N ILE A 167 12.80 6.32 9.37
CA ILE A 167 11.36 6.16 9.64
C ILE A 167 10.77 7.39 10.33
N ASP A 168 11.55 8.05 11.20
CA ASP A 168 11.13 9.26 11.90
C ASP A 168 11.07 10.50 10.98
N LYS A 169 11.64 10.42 9.77
CA LYS A 169 11.63 11.50 8.78
C LYS A 169 10.56 11.34 7.70
N THR A 170 9.86 10.21 7.65
CA THR A 170 8.85 9.93 6.60
C THR A 170 7.78 11.00 6.50
N ILE A 171 7.40 11.59 7.64
CA ILE A 171 6.42 12.69 7.73
C ILE A 171 7.01 14.00 7.19
N GLU A 172 8.27 14.28 7.50
CA GLU A 172 8.95 15.52 7.09
C GLU A 172 9.16 15.57 5.58
N VAL A 173 9.57 14.45 4.97
CA VAL A 173 9.88 14.37 3.53
C VAL A 173 8.63 14.31 2.65
N SER A 174 7.48 13.94 3.20
CA SER A 174 6.22 13.94 2.46
C SER A 174 5.65 15.36 2.34
N GLN A 175 5.22 15.73 1.14
CA GLN A 175 4.55 17.01 0.87
C GLN A 175 3.03 16.91 0.97
N GLU A 176 2.49 15.69 1.08
CA GLU A 176 1.06 15.43 1.11
C GLU A 176 0.56 15.32 2.55
N GLU A 177 -0.13 16.35 3.06
CA GLU A 177 -0.59 16.42 4.45
C GLU A 177 -1.45 15.21 4.87
N GLN A 178 -2.28 14.70 3.98
CA GLN A 178 -3.10 13.52 4.23
C GLN A 178 -2.24 12.25 4.42
N MET A 179 -1.13 12.14 3.68
CA MET A 179 -0.23 10.99 3.76
C MET A 179 0.62 11.01 5.03
N LYS A 180 0.92 12.18 5.58
CA LYS A 180 1.66 12.31 6.86
C LYS A 180 0.96 11.59 7.99
N VAL A 181 -0.38 11.72 8.08
CA VAL A 181 -1.19 11.04 9.11
C VAL A 181 -1.14 9.52 8.93
N ILE A 182 -1.15 9.05 7.67
CA ILE A 182 -1.07 7.62 7.34
C ILE A 182 0.31 7.08 7.69
N TYR A 183 1.39 7.75 7.28
CA TYR A 183 2.77 7.31 7.59
C TYR A 183 3.04 7.28 9.09
N GLN A 184 2.49 8.25 9.85
CA GLN A 184 2.55 8.19 11.31
C GLN A 184 1.85 6.94 11.85
N LYS A 185 0.63 6.65 11.38
CA LYS A 185 -0.12 5.44 11.76
C LYS A 185 0.67 4.17 11.46
N LEU A 186 1.24 4.04 10.25
CA LEU A 186 2.02 2.86 9.86
C LEU A 186 3.26 2.67 10.75
N THR A 187 3.94 3.77 11.07
CA THR A 187 5.08 3.76 11.98
C THR A 187 4.68 3.33 13.39
N ASP A 188 3.56 3.83 13.92
CA ASP A 188 3.05 3.46 15.24
C ASP A 188 2.64 1.98 15.29
N LYS A 189 1.99 1.48 14.25
CA LYS A 189 1.63 0.05 14.12
C LYS A 189 2.86 -0.84 14.09
N LEU A 190 3.91 -0.46 13.35
CA LEU A 190 5.17 -1.19 13.28
C LEU A 190 5.81 -1.31 14.67
N ARG A 191 5.89 -0.21 15.42
CA ARG A 191 6.45 -0.19 16.79
C ARG A 191 5.73 -1.13 17.76
N ILE A 192 4.41 -1.31 17.59
CA ILE A 192 3.63 -2.24 18.40
C ILE A 192 3.99 -3.70 18.07
N ILE A 193 4.20 -4.02 16.80
CA ILE A 193 4.62 -5.36 16.36
C ILE A 193 5.99 -5.71 16.93
N ASP A 194 6.94 -4.78 16.86
CA ASP A 194 8.31 -4.98 17.35
C ASP A 194 8.36 -5.20 18.87
N ASN A 195 7.58 -4.44 19.63
CA ASN A 195 7.50 -4.59 21.08
C ASN A 195 6.93 -5.97 21.48
N LYS A 196 5.92 -6.49 20.77
CA LYS A 196 5.37 -7.83 21.00
C LYS A 196 6.33 -8.96 20.65
N GLY A 197 7.17 -8.77 19.63
CA GLY A 197 8.20 -9.74 19.24
C GLY A 197 9.39 -9.80 20.21
N SER A 198 9.61 -8.75 21.00
CA SER A 198 10.71 -8.67 21.97
C SER A 198 10.37 -9.28 23.34
N GLU A 199 9.09 -9.62 23.58
CA GLU A 199 8.61 -10.22 24.84
C GLU A 199 8.46 -11.76 24.76
N GLN A 200 8.79 -12.38 23.64
CA GLN A 200 8.81 -13.84 23.42
C GLN A 200 10.24 -14.37 23.34
#